data_3b4787c874fb765ae5d459c3601c482d
#
_entry.id   3b4787c874fb765ae5d459c3601c482d
#
_cell.length_a   1.000
_cell.length_b   1.000
_cell.length_c   1.000
_cell.angle_alpha   90.00
_cell.angle_beta   90.00
_cell.angle_gamma   90.00
#
_symmetry.space_group_name_H-M   'P 1'
#
loop_
_entity.id
_entity.type
_entity.pdbx_description
1 polymer ?
#
loop_
_entity_poly.entity_id
_entity_poly.type
_entity_poly.pdbx_seq_one_letter_code
_entity_poly.pdbx_strand_id
1 'polypeptide(L)'
;AYEDRPLPLFAGATISAPHMVAMMCELIEPRTGMKILEVGAGSGYHAAVCAEAIERRGKVYTIEIVKELAVYAAQNIERLGYWGVVEVFHGDGRRGLERHAPFDAVIVTAAASGIPRTLVDQLRDGGVLVIPVEEGAGQVLYRVVKRGEKIERRAVTHVLFVPLREG
;
A
#
# COMPACT_ATOMS: atom_id res chain seq x y z
N ALA A 1 18.38 -5.74 -10.11
CA ALA A 1 16.94 -5.42 -10.10
C ALA A 1 16.08 -6.68 -9.96
N TYR A 2 16.60 -7.88 -10.30
CA TYR A 2 15.80 -9.12 -10.33
C TYR A 2 16.10 -10.09 -9.16
N GLU A 3 16.85 -9.64 -8.15
CA GLU A 3 17.06 -10.44 -6.95
C GLU A 3 15.82 -10.32 -6.04
N ASP A 4 15.35 -11.48 -5.55
CA ASP A 4 14.18 -11.53 -4.67
C ASP A 4 14.56 -11.24 -3.21
N ARG A 5 14.94 -10.01 -2.96
CA ARG A 5 15.29 -9.48 -1.64
C ARG A 5 14.91 -8.00 -1.50
N PRO A 6 14.70 -7.51 -0.27
CA PRO A 6 14.53 -6.07 -0.04
C PRO A 6 15.79 -5.30 -0.44
N LEU A 7 15.59 -4.12 -1.01
CA LEU A 7 16.67 -3.20 -1.37
C LEU A 7 16.57 -1.92 -0.52
N PRO A 8 17.69 -1.40 -0.01
CA PRO A 8 17.66 -0.16 0.75
C PRO A 8 17.33 1.03 -0.16
N LEU A 9 16.56 1.94 0.39
CA LEU A 9 16.37 3.31 -0.11
C LEU A 9 16.96 4.29 0.88
N PHE A 10 17.04 5.57 0.49
CA PHE A 10 17.38 6.64 1.41
C PHE A 10 16.27 6.88 2.46
N ALA A 11 16.55 7.75 3.44
CA ALA A 11 15.64 8.07 4.55
C ALA A 11 15.16 6.86 5.38
N GLY A 12 15.93 5.76 5.38
CA GLY A 12 15.61 4.54 6.15
C GLY A 12 14.43 3.74 5.59
N ALA A 13 14.04 3.98 4.35
CA ALA A 13 13.04 3.19 3.65
C ALA A 13 13.69 2.01 2.90
N THR A 14 12.85 1.07 2.46
CA THR A 14 13.25 -0.07 1.64
C THR A 14 12.26 -0.28 0.49
N ILE A 15 12.75 -0.84 -0.62
CA ILE A 15 11.89 -1.49 -1.62
C ILE A 15 11.68 -2.91 -1.11
N SER A 16 10.44 -3.34 -0.94
CA SER A 16 10.12 -4.72 -0.58
C SER A 16 10.59 -5.71 -1.64
N ALA A 17 10.89 -6.95 -1.23
CA ALA A 17 11.25 -8.00 -2.17
C ALA A 17 10.15 -8.21 -3.23
N PRO A 18 10.49 -8.51 -4.49
CA PRO A 18 9.51 -8.68 -5.56
C PRO A 18 8.39 -9.67 -5.23
N HIS A 19 8.69 -10.81 -4.59
CA HIS A 19 7.67 -11.78 -4.19
C HIS A 19 6.66 -11.19 -3.19
N MET A 20 7.11 -10.33 -2.27
CA MET A 20 6.25 -9.68 -1.27
C MET A 20 5.32 -8.66 -1.94
N VAL A 21 5.84 -7.88 -2.87
CA VAL A 21 5.05 -6.93 -3.67
C VAL A 21 3.98 -7.67 -4.47
N ALA A 22 4.35 -8.77 -5.13
CA ALA A 22 3.41 -9.61 -5.89
C ALA A 22 2.34 -10.23 -4.98
N MET A 23 2.73 -10.79 -3.83
CA MET A 23 1.81 -11.37 -2.85
C MET A 23 0.80 -10.34 -2.32
N MET A 24 1.25 -9.15 -1.92
CA MET A 24 0.36 -8.11 -1.42
C MET A 24 -0.61 -7.62 -2.50
N CYS A 25 -0.13 -7.53 -3.75
CA CYS A 25 -0.97 -7.21 -4.91
C CYS A 25 -2.01 -8.31 -5.18
N GLU A 26 -1.63 -9.60 -5.11
CA GLU A 26 -2.54 -10.72 -5.31
C GLU A 26 -3.64 -10.77 -4.23
N LEU A 27 -3.29 -10.47 -2.98
CA LEU A 27 -4.22 -10.49 -1.84
C LEU A 27 -5.38 -9.50 -1.96
N ILE A 28 -5.26 -8.45 -2.74
CA ILE A 28 -6.37 -7.52 -3.02
C ILE A 28 -7.27 -7.99 -4.16
N GLU A 29 -6.93 -9.11 -4.83
CA GLU A 29 -7.67 -9.66 -5.96
C GLU A 29 -7.90 -8.59 -7.06
N PRO A 30 -6.80 -8.07 -7.68
CA PRO A 30 -6.86 -6.91 -8.54
C PRO A 30 -7.76 -7.15 -9.76
N ARG A 31 -8.55 -6.13 -10.12
CA ARG A 31 -9.43 -6.12 -11.29
C ARG A 31 -9.38 -4.76 -11.95
N THR A 32 -9.63 -4.75 -13.25
CA THR A 32 -9.77 -3.51 -14.02
C THR A 32 -10.81 -2.58 -13.40
N GLY A 33 -10.55 -1.29 -13.41
CA GLY A 33 -11.45 -0.26 -12.85
C GLY A 33 -11.31 -0.03 -11.34
N MET A 34 -10.51 -0.82 -10.63
CA MET A 34 -10.31 -0.64 -9.19
C MET A 34 -9.66 0.71 -8.85
N LYS A 35 -10.07 1.22 -7.70
CA LYS A 35 -9.46 2.34 -7.01
C LYS A 35 -8.70 1.82 -5.80
N ILE A 36 -7.38 1.93 -5.83
CA ILE A 36 -6.47 1.40 -4.82
C ILE A 36 -5.79 2.57 -4.09
N LEU A 37 -5.69 2.48 -2.77
CA LEU A 37 -4.81 3.32 -1.96
C LEU A 37 -3.60 2.51 -1.49
N GLU A 38 -2.41 3.02 -1.72
CA GLU A 38 -1.18 2.53 -1.11
C GLU A 38 -0.69 3.52 -0.05
N VAL A 39 -0.29 2.99 1.11
CA VAL A 39 0.34 3.76 2.18
C VAL A 39 1.81 3.34 2.28
N GLY A 40 2.70 4.28 1.96
CA GLY A 40 4.14 4.06 1.85
C GLY A 40 4.60 3.92 0.40
N ALA A 41 4.72 5.04 -0.32
CA ALA A 41 5.09 5.03 -1.74
C ALA A 41 6.54 4.54 -1.99
N GLY A 42 7.46 4.89 -1.08
CA GLY A 42 8.86 4.55 -1.23
C GLY A 42 9.44 5.00 -2.58
N SER A 43 9.76 4.04 -3.44
CA SER A 43 10.23 4.31 -4.81
C SER A 43 9.12 4.47 -5.86
N GLY A 44 7.86 4.18 -5.51
CA GLY A 44 6.75 4.06 -6.45
C GLY A 44 6.63 2.68 -7.12
N TYR A 45 7.53 1.74 -6.81
CA TYR A 45 7.57 0.43 -7.45
C TYR A 45 6.28 -0.38 -7.21
N HIS A 46 5.82 -0.48 -5.96
CA HIS A 46 4.62 -1.24 -5.63
C HIS A 46 3.37 -0.61 -6.27
N ALA A 47 3.25 0.73 -6.23
CA ALA A 47 2.15 1.43 -6.92
C ALA A 47 2.12 1.13 -8.43
N ALA A 48 3.29 1.09 -9.09
CA ALA A 48 3.40 0.72 -10.50
C ALA A 48 2.98 -0.73 -10.76
N VAL A 49 3.36 -1.68 -9.88
CA VAL A 49 2.91 -3.08 -9.97
C VAL A 49 1.40 -3.17 -9.81
N CYS A 50 0.80 -2.45 -8.85
CA CYS A 50 -0.65 -2.40 -8.70
C CYS A 50 -1.33 -1.81 -9.96
N ALA A 51 -0.74 -0.78 -10.58
CA ALA A 51 -1.26 -0.20 -11.81
C ALA A 51 -1.27 -1.21 -12.97
N GLU A 52 -0.21 -2.02 -13.11
CA GLU A 52 -0.18 -3.11 -14.09
C GLU A 52 -1.22 -4.20 -13.77
N ALA A 53 -1.35 -4.58 -12.49
CA ALA A 53 -2.30 -5.60 -12.06
C ALA A 53 -3.77 -5.24 -12.35
N ILE A 54 -4.10 -3.95 -12.45
CA ILE A 54 -5.41 -3.45 -12.90
C ILE A 54 -5.43 -3.07 -14.39
N GLU A 55 -4.43 -3.54 -15.17
CA GLU A 55 -4.27 -3.29 -16.61
C GLU A 55 -4.24 -1.81 -16.98
N ARG A 56 -3.73 -0.95 -16.08
CA ARG A 56 -3.75 0.52 -16.19
C ARG A 56 -5.14 1.12 -16.40
N ARG A 57 -6.18 0.38 -16.02
CA ARG A 57 -7.60 0.76 -16.14
C ARG A 57 -8.20 0.92 -14.75
N GLY A 58 -7.94 2.05 -14.10
CA GLY A 58 -8.35 2.37 -12.75
C GLY A 58 -7.46 3.46 -12.18
N LYS A 59 -7.36 3.51 -10.86
CA LYS A 59 -6.54 4.50 -10.17
C LYS A 59 -5.79 3.87 -9.01
N VAL A 60 -4.53 4.22 -8.88
CA VAL A 60 -3.69 3.93 -7.71
C VAL A 60 -3.27 5.26 -7.10
N TYR A 61 -3.72 5.51 -5.89
CA TYR A 61 -3.29 6.63 -5.07
C TYR A 61 -2.24 6.11 -4.12
N THR A 62 -1.09 6.77 -4.04
CA THR A 62 -0.04 6.39 -3.09
C THR A 62 0.37 7.58 -2.24
N ILE A 63 0.47 7.38 -0.92
CA ILE A 63 0.80 8.43 0.05
C ILE A 63 2.12 8.10 0.75
N GLU A 64 2.99 9.11 0.87
CA GLU A 64 4.31 8.99 1.48
C GLU A 64 4.53 10.10 2.50
N ILE A 65 4.98 9.73 3.69
CA ILE A 65 5.21 10.68 4.78
C ILE A 65 6.52 11.45 4.63
N VAL A 66 7.52 10.84 3.98
CA VAL A 66 8.81 11.48 3.72
C VAL A 66 8.74 12.25 2.40
N LYS A 67 8.84 13.58 2.48
CA LYS A 67 8.69 14.46 1.32
C LYS A 67 9.63 14.11 0.16
N GLU A 68 10.89 13.83 0.48
CA GLU A 68 11.92 13.49 -0.52
C GLU A 68 11.60 12.16 -1.23
N LEU A 69 11.05 11.19 -0.51
CA LEU A 69 10.57 9.93 -1.10
C LEU A 69 9.32 10.14 -1.95
N ALA A 70 8.39 10.99 -1.52
CA ALA A 70 7.20 11.32 -2.32
C ALA A 70 7.59 11.95 -3.67
N VAL A 71 8.56 12.89 -3.65
CA VAL A 71 9.10 13.50 -4.89
C VAL A 71 9.78 12.44 -5.75
N TYR A 72 10.61 11.58 -5.16
CA TYR A 72 11.30 10.51 -5.87
C TYR A 72 10.34 9.51 -6.52
N ALA A 73 9.31 9.08 -5.78
CA ALA A 73 8.26 8.22 -6.31
C ALA A 73 7.53 8.88 -7.49
N ALA A 74 7.13 10.16 -7.35
CA ALA A 74 6.44 10.90 -8.41
C ALA A 74 7.29 10.98 -9.70
N GLN A 75 8.59 11.27 -9.57
CA GLN A 75 9.52 11.31 -10.71
C GLN A 75 9.65 9.94 -11.40
N ASN A 76 9.69 8.84 -10.62
CA ASN A 76 9.74 7.50 -11.17
C ASN A 76 8.45 7.15 -11.91
N ILE A 77 7.29 7.46 -11.32
CA ILE A 77 5.97 7.23 -11.90
C ILE A 77 5.83 7.99 -13.23
N GLU A 78 6.24 9.26 -13.28
CA GLU A 78 6.23 10.06 -14.49
C GLU A 78 7.16 9.48 -15.55
N ARG A 79 8.43 9.24 -15.21
CA ARG A 79 9.45 8.69 -16.13
C ARG A 79 9.03 7.36 -16.76
N LEU A 80 8.29 6.54 -16.04
CA LEU A 80 7.85 5.22 -16.49
C LEU A 80 6.46 5.23 -17.14
N GLY A 81 5.84 6.41 -17.29
CA GLY A 81 4.57 6.57 -18.00
C GLY A 81 3.33 6.11 -17.22
N TYR A 82 3.37 6.13 -15.88
CA TYR A 82 2.22 5.78 -15.02
C TYR A 82 1.42 6.97 -14.52
N TRP A 83 1.82 8.21 -14.83
CA TRP A 83 1.21 9.44 -14.31
C TRP A 83 -0.31 9.56 -14.54
N GLY A 84 -0.88 8.88 -15.54
CA GLY A 84 -2.33 8.86 -15.79
C GLY A 84 -3.11 7.88 -14.90
N VAL A 85 -2.40 6.94 -14.24
CA VAL A 85 -2.99 5.87 -13.42
C VAL A 85 -2.59 6.00 -11.96
N VAL A 86 -1.33 6.35 -11.69
CA VAL A 86 -0.77 6.50 -10.34
C VAL A 86 -0.64 7.97 -9.98
N GLU A 87 -1.16 8.34 -8.81
CA GLU A 87 -1.04 9.68 -8.22
C GLU A 87 -0.33 9.59 -6.86
N VAL A 88 0.74 10.39 -6.70
CA VAL A 88 1.57 10.38 -5.48
C VAL A 88 1.22 11.58 -4.60
N PHE A 89 0.99 11.34 -3.32
CA PHE A 89 0.69 12.35 -2.31
C PHE A 89 1.75 12.37 -1.20
N HIS A 90 2.08 13.55 -0.71
CA HIS A 90 2.87 13.71 0.50
C HIS A 90 1.95 13.92 1.70
N GLY A 91 2.11 13.09 2.74
CA GLY A 91 1.30 13.21 3.96
C GLY A 91 1.34 11.97 4.86
N ASP A 92 0.60 12.04 5.97
CA ASP A 92 0.44 10.93 6.91
C ASP A 92 -0.55 9.88 6.37
N GLY A 93 -0.03 8.74 5.95
CA GLY A 93 -0.81 7.66 5.35
C GLY A 93 -1.82 7.00 6.29
N ARG A 94 -1.69 7.16 7.62
CA ARG A 94 -2.68 6.65 8.59
C ARG A 94 -4.02 7.37 8.46
N ARG A 95 -4.00 8.59 7.94
CA ARG A 95 -5.22 9.38 7.66
C ARG A 95 -5.89 8.96 6.36
N GLY A 96 -5.21 8.17 5.53
CA GLY A 96 -5.68 7.84 4.19
C GLY A 96 -5.81 9.05 3.28
N LEU A 97 -6.73 8.97 2.33
CA LEU A 97 -7.07 10.04 1.37
C LEU A 97 -8.59 10.16 1.24
N GLU A 98 -9.23 10.72 2.26
CA GLU A 98 -10.70 10.81 2.37
C GLU A 98 -11.37 11.39 1.11
N ARG A 99 -10.74 12.41 0.50
CA ARG A 99 -11.28 13.05 -0.72
C ARG A 99 -11.36 12.12 -1.93
N HIS A 100 -10.64 11.00 -1.89
CA HIS A 100 -10.61 10.00 -2.96
C HIS A 100 -11.34 8.71 -2.56
N ALA A 101 -11.80 8.58 -1.32
CA ALA A 101 -12.58 7.45 -0.85
C ALA A 101 -13.97 7.41 -1.55
N PRO A 102 -14.65 6.23 -1.60
CA PRO A 102 -14.20 4.94 -1.08
C PRO A 102 -13.22 4.25 -2.01
N PHE A 103 -12.35 3.40 -1.43
CA PHE A 103 -11.39 2.56 -2.14
C PHE A 103 -11.88 1.12 -2.25
N ASP A 104 -11.55 0.45 -3.36
CA ASP A 104 -11.75 -0.99 -3.52
C ASP A 104 -10.75 -1.78 -2.67
N ALA A 105 -9.53 -1.28 -2.60
CA ALA A 105 -8.47 -1.86 -1.78
C ALA A 105 -7.54 -0.80 -1.18
N VAL A 106 -6.97 -1.15 -0.04
CA VAL A 106 -5.89 -0.40 0.61
C VAL A 106 -4.72 -1.36 0.87
N ILE A 107 -3.51 -0.95 0.53
CA ILE A 107 -2.28 -1.69 0.82
C ILE A 107 -1.38 -0.81 1.69
N VAL A 108 -0.92 -1.34 2.83
CA VAL A 108 0.01 -0.64 3.71
C VAL A 108 1.36 -1.35 3.66
N THR A 109 2.40 -0.64 3.26
CA THR A 109 3.76 -1.16 3.05
C THR A 109 4.69 -0.89 4.23
N ALA A 110 4.12 -0.63 5.41
CA ALA A 110 4.82 -0.41 6.67
C ALA A 110 4.03 -1.07 7.81
N ALA A 111 4.71 -1.52 8.86
CA ALA A 111 4.07 -2.24 9.97
C ALA A 111 3.39 -1.26 10.94
N ALA A 112 2.11 -1.50 11.20
CA ALA A 112 1.31 -0.74 12.14
C ALA A 112 1.18 -1.46 13.49
N SER A 113 1.00 -0.72 14.58
CA SER A 113 0.70 -1.29 15.91
C SER A 113 -0.71 -1.92 16.02
N GLY A 114 -1.53 -1.73 15.00
CA GLY A 114 -2.89 -2.27 14.89
C GLY A 114 -3.53 -1.87 13.58
N ILE A 115 -4.73 -2.38 13.30
CA ILE A 115 -5.46 -2.04 12.06
C ILE A 115 -6.06 -0.64 12.19
N PRO A 116 -5.60 0.36 11.38
CA PRO A 116 -6.10 1.73 11.47
C PRO A 116 -7.57 1.81 11.03
N ARG A 117 -8.45 2.20 11.94
CA ARG A 117 -9.89 2.34 11.67
C ARG A 117 -10.16 3.31 10.52
N THR A 118 -9.40 4.40 10.45
CA THR A 118 -9.50 5.40 9.38
C THR A 118 -9.37 4.79 7.99
N LEU A 119 -8.42 3.85 7.80
CA LEU A 119 -8.23 3.18 6.51
C LEU A 119 -9.37 2.20 6.21
N VAL A 120 -9.89 1.51 7.22
CA VAL A 120 -11.07 0.64 7.07
C VAL A 120 -12.30 1.44 6.68
N ASP A 121 -12.52 2.60 7.31
CA ASP A 121 -13.67 3.45 7.04
C ASP A 121 -13.66 3.97 5.59
N GLN A 122 -12.50 4.20 5.01
CA GLN A 122 -12.31 4.62 3.62
C GLN A 122 -12.43 3.48 2.59
N LEU A 123 -12.55 2.23 3.02
CA LEU A 123 -12.91 1.13 2.12
C LEU A 123 -14.40 1.15 1.78
N ARG A 124 -14.74 0.75 0.55
CA ARG A 124 -16.12 0.36 0.24
C ARG A 124 -16.52 -0.90 1.01
N ASP A 125 -17.80 -1.19 1.08
CA ASP A 125 -18.25 -2.50 1.60
C ASP A 125 -17.71 -3.63 0.71
N GLY A 126 -17.19 -4.70 1.32
CA GLY A 126 -16.45 -5.77 0.63
C GLY A 126 -15.04 -5.39 0.18
N GLY A 127 -14.59 -4.16 0.44
CA GLY A 127 -13.21 -3.71 0.15
C GLY A 127 -12.18 -4.41 1.02
N VAL A 128 -10.94 -4.47 0.54
CA VAL A 128 -9.85 -5.23 1.14
C VAL A 128 -8.75 -4.32 1.63
N LEU A 129 -8.27 -4.53 2.86
CA LEU A 129 -7.04 -3.94 3.38
C LEU A 129 -5.99 -5.04 3.56
N VAL A 130 -4.79 -4.82 3.03
CA VAL A 130 -3.61 -5.66 3.25
C VAL A 130 -2.60 -4.87 4.05
N ILE A 131 -2.23 -5.37 5.24
CA ILE A 131 -1.44 -4.60 6.20
C ILE A 131 -0.58 -5.50 7.09
N PRO A 132 0.72 -5.19 7.26
CA PRO A 132 1.55 -5.75 8.32
C PRO A 132 1.14 -5.16 9.68
N VAL A 133 0.95 -6.01 10.68
CA VAL A 133 0.61 -5.60 12.05
C VAL A 133 1.62 -6.19 13.01
N GLU A 134 2.07 -5.39 13.97
CA GLU A 134 2.95 -5.84 15.06
C GLU A 134 2.19 -6.79 15.98
N GLU A 135 2.72 -7.99 16.21
CA GLU A 135 2.18 -8.98 17.14
C GLU A 135 3.29 -9.63 17.98
N GLY A 136 3.22 -9.42 19.29
CA GLY A 136 4.25 -9.91 20.20
C GLY A 136 5.65 -9.41 19.83
N ALA A 137 6.55 -10.33 19.51
CA ALA A 137 7.92 -10.00 19.09
C ALA A 137 8.10 -9.95 17.56
N GLY A 138 7.03 -10.00 16.77
CA GLY A 138 7.11 -10.06 15.32
C GLY A 138 6.03 -9.24 14.63
N GLN A 139 5.88 -9.50 13.34
CA GLN A 139 4.88 -8.86 12.50
C GLN A 139 4.14 -9.92 11.70
N VAL A 140 2.83 -9.74 11.53
CA VAL A 140 1.97 -10.62 10.74
C VAL A 140 1.29 -9.80 9.64
N LEU A 141 1.36 -10.27 8.42
CA LEU A 141 0.60 -9.70 7.30
C LEU A 141 -0.85 -10.16 7.41
N TYR A 142 -1.76 -9.20 7.46
CA TYR A 142 -3.20 -9.46 7.50
C TYR A 142 -3.87 -9.07 6.19
N ARG A 143 -4.81 -9.91 5.77
CA ARG A 143 -5.85 -9.55 4.81
C ARG A 143 -7.14 -9.29 5.59
N VAL A 144 -7.68 -8.10 5.45
CA VAL A 144 -8.87 -7.61 6.15
C VAL A 144 -9.94 -7.27 5.12
N VAL A 145 -11.16 -7.75 5.32
CA VAL A 145 -12.31 -7.45 4.46
C VAL A 145 -13.33 -6.64 5.25
N LYS A 146 -13.77 -5.51 4.73
CA LYS A 146 -14.86 -4.72 5.33
C LYS A 146 -16.21 -5.37 5.08
N ARG A 147 -17.01 -5.49 6.12
CA ARG A 147 -18.38 -6.01 6.09
C ARG A 147 -19.30 -5.08 6.88
N GLY A 148 -19.78 -4.03 6.23
CA GLY A 148 -20.51 -2.95 6.90
C GLY A 148 -19.65 -2.32 8.00
N GLU A 149 -20.11 -2.33 9.24
CA GLU A 149 -19.40 -1.80 10.42
C GLU A 149 -18.34 -2.76 11.00
N LYS A 150 -18.28 -4.01 10.51
CA LYS A 150 -17.38 -5.07 10.99
C LYS A 150 -16.25 -5.30 10.01
N ILE A 151 -15.23 -6.00 10.47
CA ILE A 151 -14.14 -6.50 9.65
C ILE A 151 -13.96 -8.01 9.85
N GLU A 152 -13.62 -8.69 8.76
CA GLU A 152 -13.12 -10.06 8.78
C GLU A 152 -11.61 -10.00 8.54
N ARG A 153 -10.80 -10.50 9.46
CA ARG A 153 -9.34 -10.53 9.31
C ARG A 153 -8.81 -11.95 9.20
N ARG A 154 -7.84 -12.15 8.34
CA ARG A 154 -7.14 -13.43 8.17
C ARG A 154 -5.64 -13.17 8.18
N ALA A 155 -4.92 -13.86 9.06
CA ALA A 155 -3.46 -13.89 9.05
C ALA A 155 -2.97 -14.61 7.77
N VAL A 156 -1.98 -14.05 7.11
CA VAL A 156 -1.42 -14.59 5.86
C VAL A 156 -0.07 -15.24 6.13
N THR A 157 0.90 -14.46 6.61
CA THR A 157 2.26 -14.94 6.89
C THR A 157 3.00 -13.99 7.82
N HIS A 158 4.08 -14.46 8.42
CA HIS A 158 5.02 -13.59 9.13
C HIS A 158 5.84 -12.75 8.14
N VAL A 159 6.09 -11.50 8.52
CA VAL A 159 6.78 -10.51 7.68
C VAL A 159 7.70 -9.63 8.51
N LEU A 160 8.54 -8.84 7.82
CA LEU A 160 9.36 -7.81 8.44
C LEU A 160 9.32 -6.55 7.56
N PHE A 161 8.60 -5.55 8.01
CA PHE A 161 8.48 -4.24 7.38
C PHE A 161 9.07 -3.14 8.27
N VAL A 162 9.41 -2.01 7.67
CA VAL A 162 9.71 -0.79 8.43
C VAL A 162 8.48 -0.32 9.20
N PRO A 163 8.64 0.35 10.36
CA PRO A 163 7.49 0.85 11.12
C PRO A 163 6.68 1.88 10.33
N LEU A 164 5.36 1.86 10.49
CA LEU A 164 4.46 2.90 10.00
C LEU A 164 4.67 4.18 10.81
N ARG A 165 5.27 5.19 10.19
CA ARG A 165 5.64 6.45 10.85
C ARG A 165 4.42 7.31 11.13
N GLU A 166 4.55 8.11 12.19
CA GLU A 166 3.60 9.16 12.57
C GLU A 166 4.05 10.51 12.01
N GLY A 167 3.11 11.29 11.49
CA GLY A 167 3.31 12.66 11.03
C GLY A 167 2.79 13.68 12.04
#